data_4b1c165079a4dff4080dfff3637c8397
#
_entry.id   4b1c165079a4dff4080dfff3637c8397
#
_cell.length_a   1.000
_cell.length_b   1.000
_cell.length_c   1.000
_cell.angle_alpha   90.00
_cell.angle_beta   90.00
_cell.angle_gamma   90.00
#
_symmetry.space_group_name_H-M   'P 1'
#
loop_
_entity.id
_entity.type
_entity.pdbx_description
1 polymer ?
#
loop_
_entity_poly.entity_id
_entity_poly.type
_entity_poly.pdbx_seq_one_letter_code
_entity_poly.pdbx_strand_id
1 'polypeptide(L)'
;MKTFSAKSHEVKRDWFVIDATDKVLGRVASEVAHRLRGKHKPEFTPHVDTGDFIVVINSSKLRVTGTKGLNKIYYRHSGYPGGISSTNFDKMQDRFPGRALEKAVKGMLPKGPLGYAMIKKLKVYGDATHPHTAQQPKVLEI
;
A
#
# COMPACT_ATOMS: atom_id res chain seq x y z
N MET A 1 3.09 22.79 -29.41
CA MET A 1 2.72 22.57 -27.99
C MET A 1 3.55 21.44 -27.42
N LYS A 2 4.16 21.62 -26.27
CA LYS A 2 4.96 20.57 -25.60
C LYS A 2 4.20 20.07 -24.37
N THR A 3 4.12 18.77 -24.23
CA THR A 3 3.54 18.13 -23.05
C THR A 3 4.53 18.20 -21.88
N PHE A 4 4.04 18.52 -20.69
CA PHE A 4 4.85 18.50 -19.48
C PHE A 4 5.32 17.09 -19.15
N SER A 5 6.59 16.95 -18.81
CA SER A 5 7.17 15.70 -18.32
C SER A 5 7.95 15.99 -17.04
N ALA A 6 7.59 15.31 -15.95
CA ALA A 6 8.23 15.51 -14.67
C ALA A 6 9.68 15.00 -14.69
N LYS A 7 10.56 15.70 -13.96
CA LYS A 7 11.93 15.25 -13.74
C LYS A 7 12.06 14.67 -12.33
N SER A 8 12.71 13.54 -12.21
CA SER A 8 12.78 12.81 -10.94
C SER A 8 13.39 13.61 -9.77
N HIS A 9 14.33 14.50 -10.06
CA HIS A 9 14.98 15.34 -9.05
C HIS A 9 14.19 16.59 -8.64
N GLU A 10 13.16 16.96 -9.41
CA GLU A 10 12.30 18.12 -9.14
C GLU A 10 10.99 17.73 -8.44
N VAL A 11 10.68 16.44 -8.36
CA VAL A 11 9.42 15.97 -7.77
C VAL A 11 9.43 16.18 -6.25
N LYS A 12 8.39 16.88 -5.76
CA LYS A 12 8.14 17.02 -4.32
C LYS A 12 7.25 15.90 -3.83
N ARG A 13 7.67 15.24 -2.75
CA ARG A 13 6.93 14.14 -2.12
C ARG A 13 6.54 14.54 -0.71
N ASP A 14 5.24 14.52 -0.44
CA ASP A 14 4.70 14.77 0.88
C ASP A 14 4.52 13.46 1.64
N TRP A 15 4.36 13.56 2.96
CA TRP A 15 4.05 12.44 3.83
C TRP A 15 2.60 12.54 4.29
N PHE A 16 1.88 11.43 4.19
CA PHE A 16 0.50 11.31 4.65
C PHE A 16 0.34 10.12 5.57
N VAL A 17 -0.55 10.26 6.54
CA VAL A 17 -0.96 9.18 7.43
C VAL A 17 -2.44 8.87 7.22
N ILE A 18 -2.76 7.57 7.12
CA ILE A 18 -4.11 7.05 6.93
C ILE A 18 -4.43 6.15 8.10
N ASP A 19 -5.57 6.38 8.75
CA ASP A 19 -6.12 5.47 9.75
C ASP A 19 -7.00 4.43 9.05
N ALA A 20 -6.62 3.16 9.18
CA ALA A 20 -7.30 2.04 8.55
C ALA A 20 -8.39 1.39 9.41
N THR A 21 -8.71 1.96 10.58
CA THR A 21 -9.70 1.42 11.50
C THR A 21 -11.06 1.23 10.82
N ASP A 22 -11.61 0.00 10.85
CA ASP A 22 -12.90 -0.39 10.28
C ASP A 22 -13.09 -0.11 8.79
N LYS A 23 -12.02 0.17 8.08
CA LYS A 23 -12.05 0.37 6.62
C LYS A 23 -11.90 -0.94 5.87
N VAL A 24 -12.51 -1.00 4.68
CA VAL A 24 -12.45 -2.17 3.81
C VAL A 24 -11.09 -2.22 3.12
N LEU A 25 -10.43 -3.36 3.20
CA LEU A 25 -9.08 -3.59 2.67
C LEU A 25 -8.89 -3.10 1.22
N GLY A 26 -9.78 -3.51 0.31
CA GLY A 26 -9.65 -3.18 -1.12
C GLY A 26 -9.79 -1.69 -1.40
N ARG A 27 -10.66 -1.00 -0.68
CA ARG A 27 -10.88 0.44 -0.85
C ARG A 27 -9.70 1.27 -0.34
N VAL A 28 -9.14 0.89 0.79
CA VAL A 28 -7.91 1.51 1.31
C VAL A 28 -6.75 1.24 0.34
N ALA A 29 -6.60 0.00 -0.11
CA ALA A 29 -5.52 -0.37 -1.03
C ALA A 29 -5.56 0.41 -2.35
N SER A 30 -6.75 0.60 -2.92
CA SER A 30 -6.89 1.36 -4.19
C SER A 30 -6.53 2.83 -4.03
N GLU A 31 -6.95 3.47 -2.95
CA GLU A 31 -6.59 4.86 -2.68
C GLU A 31 -5.08 5.02 -2.41
N VAL A 32 -4.52 4.13 -1.61
CA VAL A 32 -3.07 4.12 -1.34
C VAL A 32 -2.27 3.92 -2.63
N ALA A 33 -2.66 2.98 -3.48
CA ALA A 33 -1.98 2.74 -4.75
C ALA A 33 -2.06 3.96 -5.68
N HIS A 34 -3.20 4.60 -5.73
CA HIS A 34 -3.43 5.83 -6.51
C HIS A 34 -2.46 6.95 -6.06
N ARG A 35 -2.31 7.13 -4.75
CA ARG A 35 -1.42 8.12 -4.15
C ARG A 35 0.06 7.78 -4.32
N LEU A 36 0.44 6.53 -4.16
CA LEU A 36 1.82 6.06 -4.34
C LEU A 36 2.30 6.23 -5.78
N ARG A 37 1.41 6.06 -6.74
CA ARG A 37 1.74 6.25 -8.16
C ARG A 37 1.78 7.73 -8.56
N GLY A 38 1.10 8.60 -7.81
CA GLY A 38 1.05 10.03 -8.09
C GLY A 38 -0.05 10.49 -9.04
N LYS A 39 -1.04 9.63 -9.30
CA LYS A 39 -2.15 9.96 -10.21
C LYS A 39 -3.06 11.10 -9.71
N HIS A 40 -2.99 11.46 -8.44
CA HIS A 40 -3.71 12.58 -7.85
C HIS A 40 -3.07 13.93 -8.17
N LYS A 41 -1.86 13.95 -8.71
CA LYS A 41 -1.12 15.17 -9.04
C LYS A 41 -1.27 15.52 -10.51
N PRO A 42 -1.40 16.82 -10.87
CA PRO A 42 -1.45 17.24 -12.27
C PRO A 42 -0.14 16.98 -13.01
N GLU A 43 0.97 16.91 -12.30
CA GLU A 43 2.31 16.62 -12.81
C GLU A 43 2.60 15.14 -13.05
N PHE A 44 1.60 14.27 -12.92
CA PHE A 44 1.75 12.83 -13.12
C PHE A 44 2.42 12.51 -14.46
N THR A 45 3.50 11.74 -14.39
CA THR A 45 4.23 11.25 -15.56
C THR A 45 4.45 9.74 -15.40
N PRO A 46 4.01 8.90 -16.38
CA PRO A 46 4.02 7.45 -16.20
C PRO A 46 5.39 6.83 -15.95
N HIS A 47 6.45 7.41 -16.50
CA HIS A 47 7.81 6.87 -16.37
C HIS A 47 8.60 7.43 -15.17
N VAL A 48 8.01 8.35 -14.42
CA VAL A 48 8.61 8.97 -13.24
C VAL A 48 7.77 8.68 -12.01
N ASP A 49 8.40 8.39 -10.88
CA ASP A 49 7.74 8.22 -9.59
C ASP A 49 7.40 9.58 -8.98
N THR A 50 6.17 10.05 -9.22
CA THR A 50 5.65 11.33 -8.73
C THR A 50 4.82 11.20 -7.45
N GLY A 51 4.64 10.00 -6.92
CA GLY A 51 3.80 9.72 -5.76
C GLY A 51 4.38 10.19 -4.44
N ASP A 52 3.55 10.16 -3.40
CA ASP A 52 3.89 10.56 -2.05
C ASP A 52 4.20 9.36 -1.15
N PHE A 53 4.76 9.65 0.03
CA PHE A 53 4.94 8.65 1.08
C PHE A 53 3.64 8.48 1.86
N ILE A 54 3.24 7.24 2.08
CA ILE A 54 2.01 6.90 2.81
C ILE A 54 2.36 6.04 4.02
N VAL A 55 1.89 6.48 5.18
CA VAL A 55 1.93 5.72 6.43
C VAL A 55 0.51 5.26 6.75
N VAL A 56 0.32 3.97 6.93
CA VAL A 56 -0.98 3.41 7.33
C VAL A 56 -0.87 2.90 8.76
N ILE A 57 -1.74 3.36 9.61
CA ILE A 57 -1.84 2.94 11.01
C ILE A 57 -3.09 2.11 11.25
N ASN A 58 -3.15 1.37 12.36
CA ASN A 58 -4.27 0.49 12.71
C ASN A 58 -4.60 -0.55 11.64
N SER A 59 -3.62 -1.04 10.90
CA SER A 59 -3.86 -2.05 9.85
C SER A 59 -4.40 -3.36 10.40
N SER A 60 -4.21 -3.67 11.68
CA SER A 60 -4.82 -4.82 12.35
C SER A 60 -6.34 -4.76 12.40
N LYS A 61 -6.91 -3.56 12.30
CA LYS A 61 -8.37 -3.31 12.36
C LYS A 61 -9.02 -3.20 10.97
N LEU A 62 -8.28 -3.48 9.90
CA LEU A 62 -8.84 -3.60 8.56
C LEU A 62 -9.83 -4.75 8.49
N ARG A 63 -10.89 -4.57 7.72
CA ARG A 63 -11.91 -5.60 7.52
C ARG A 63 -12.05 -5.97 6.04
N VAL A 64 -12.63 -7.13 5.81
CA VAL A 64 -13.10 -7.59 4.50
C VAL A 64 -14.58 -7.91 4.57
N THR A 65 -15.27 -7.83 3.44
CA THR A 65 -16.73 -8.05 3.39
C THR A 65 -17.07 -9.52 3.14
N GLY A 66 -18.28 -9.93 3.54
CA GLY A 66 -18.79 -11.29 3.33
C GLY A 66 -17.94 -12.35 4.04
N THR A 67 -17.75 -13.48 3.39
CA THR A 67 -16.99 -14.64 3.92
C THR A 67 -15.49 -14.58 3.62
N LYS A 68 -14.97 -13.46 3.13
CA LYS A 68 -13.57 -13.33 2.70
C LYS A 68 -12.55 -13.54 3.82
N GLY A 69 -12.93 -13.29 5.07
CA GLY A 69 -12.06 -13.57 6.21
C GLY A 69 -11.56 -15.02 6.24
N LEU A 70 -12.45 -15.96 5.94
CA LEU A 70 -12.15 -17.38 5.86
C LEU A 70 -11.74 -17.85 4.46
N ASN A 71 -12.38 -17.30 3.41
CA ASN A 71 -12.28 -17.81 2.04
C ASN A 71 -11.20 -17.13 1.19
N LYS A 72 -10.73 -15.94 1.57
CA LYS A 72 -9.61 -15.31 0.88
C LYS A 72 -8.30 -15.98 1.30
N ILE A 73 -7.69 -16.69 0.36
CA ILE A 73 -6.49 -17.49 0.62
C ILE A 73 -5.27 -16.85 -0.03
N TYR A 74 -4.20 -16.76 0.75
CA TYR A 74 -2.89 -16.31 0.30
C TYR A 74 -1.96 -17.52 0.17
N TYR A 75 -1.41 -17.73 -1.02
CA TYR A 75 -0.52 -18.83 -1.32
C TYR A 75 0.94 -18.38 -1.33
N ARG A 76 1.81 -19.27 -0.87
CA ARG A 76 3.25 -19.10 -0.94
C ARG A 76 3.88 -20.43 -1.32
N HIS A 77 4.84 -20.41 -2.25
CA HIS A 77 5.59 -21.58 -2.66
C HIS A 77 7.05 -21.45 -2.25
N SER A 78 7.62 -22.52 -1.66
CA SER A 78 9.01 -22.53 -1.20
C SER A 78 10.03 -22.76 -2.31
N GLY A 79 9.60 -23.17 -3.51
CA GLY A 79 10.47 -23.55 -4.63
C GLY A 79 10.79 -25.03 -4.69
N TYR A 80 10.41 -25.82 -3.67
CA TYR A 80 10.59 -27.28 -3.66
C TYR A 80 9.32 -28.01 -4.11
N PRO A 81 9.43 -29.24 -4.67
CA PRO A 81 8.26 -30.03 -5.03
C PRO A 81 7.29 -30.20 -3.85
N GLY A 82 5.99 -29.92 -4.07
CA GLY A 82 4.98 -29.95 -3.02
C GLY A 82 5.08 -28.85 -1.97
N GLY A 83 5.92 -27.83 -2.20
CA GLY A 83 6.21 -26.77 -1.24
C GLY A 83 5.22 -25.61 -1.21
N ILE A 84 3.95 -25.82 -1.60
CA ILE A 84 2.91 -24.81 -1.51
C ILE A 84 2.33 -24.73 -0.09
N SER A 85 2.26 -23.54 0.45
CA SER A 85 1.57 -23.24 1.71
C SER A 85 0.49 -22.20 1.50
N SER A 86 -0.56 -22.27 2.30
CA SER A 86 -1.70 -21.38 2.22
C SER A 86 -2.11 -20.87 3.60
N THR A 87 -2.63 -19.67 3.65
CA THR A 87 -3.24 -19.08 4.84
C THR A 87 -4.42 -18.22 4.42
N ASN A 88 -5.45 -18.14 5.26
CA ASN A 88 -6.57 -17.25 5.00
C ASN A 88 -6.29 -15.84 5.51
N PHE A 89 -7.20 -14.90 5.19
CA PHE A 89 -7.07 -13.51 5.59
C PHE A 89 -7.01 -13.34 7.11
N ASP A 90 -7.89 -14.01 7.85
CA ASP A 90 -7.97 -13.86 9.31
C ASP A 90 -6.65 -14.29 9.98
N LYS A 91 -6.10 -15.44 9.60
CA LYS A 91 -4.82 -15.91 10.13
C LYS A 91 -3.64 -15.02 9.75
N MET A 92 -3.67 -14.48 8.52
CA MET A 92 -2.62 -13.56 8.08
C MET A 92 -2.69 -12.25 8.87
N GLN A 93 -3.88 -11.75 9.12
CA GLN A 93 -4.10 -10.51 9.88
C GLN A 93 -3.66 -10.66 11.34
N ASP A 94 -3.91 -11.81 11.96
CA ASP A 94 -3.50 -12.09 13.34
C ASP A 94 -1.97 -12.18 13.49
N ARG A 95 -1.30 -12.84 12.54
CA ARG A 95 0.15 -13.05 12.59
C ARG A 95 0.95 -11.84 12.12
N PHE A 96 0.52 -11.24 11.04
CA PHE A 96 1.25 -10.17 10.35
C PHE A 96 0.29 -9.05 9.96
N PRO A 97 -0.15 -8.21 10.93
CA PRO A 97 -1.00 -7.08 10.61
C PRO A 97 -0.33 -6.17 9.58
N GLY A 98 -1.00 -5.89 8.50
CA GLY A 98 -0.48 -5.05 7.43
C GLY A 98 0.04 -5.80 6.21
N ARG A 99 0.43 -7.05 6.31
CA ARG A 99 0.90 -7.83 5.16
C ARG A 99 -0.17 -8.02 4.09
N ALA A 100 -1.44 -8.19 4.50
CA ALA A 100 -2.57 -8.27 3.57
C ALA A 100 -2.74 -6.96 2.78
N LEU A 101 -2.62 -5.82 3.43
CA LEU A 101 -2.68 -4.51 2.78
C LEU A 101 -1.50 -4.31 1.83
N GLU A 102 -0.29 -4.62 2.24
CA GLU A 102 0.91 -4.54 1.40
C GLU A 102 0.77 -5.38 0.12
N LYS A 103 0.26 -6.60 0.24
CA LYS A 103 0.00 -7.47 -0.92
C LYS A 103 -1.06 -6.90 -1.84
N ALA A 104 -2.14 -6.35 -1.30
CA ALA A 104 -3.20 -5.74 -2.08
C ALA A 104 -2.68 -4.52 -2.86
N VAL A 105 -1.95 -3.63 -2.22
CA VAL A 105 -1.34 -2.45 -2.86
C VAL A 105 -0.33 -2.86 -3.92
N LYS A 106 0.54 -3.81 -3.62
CA LYS A 106 1.53 -4.33 -4.58
C LYS A 106 0.87 -4.89 -5.83
N GLY A 107 -0.26 -5.58 -5.68
CA GLY A 107 -1.04 -6.08 -6.82
C GLY A 107 -1.66 -4.99 -7.69
N MET A 108 -1.91 -3.81 -7.13
CA MET A 108 -2.50 -2.65 -7.81
C MET A 108 -1.46 -1.70 -8.43
N LEU A 109 -0.20 -1.81 -8.01
CA LEU A 109 0.90 -1.02 -8.58
C LEU A 109 1.45 -1.69 -9.86
N PRO A 110 2.11 -0.93 -10.75
CA PRO A 110 2.76 -1.51 -11.92
C PRO A 110 3.79 -2.56 -11.55
N LYS A 111 3.98 -3.53 -12.43
CA LYS A 111 5.06 -4.52 -12.32
C LYS A 111 6.34 -3.94 -12.96
N GLY A 112 7.47 -4.19 -12.32
CA GLY A 112 8.76 -3.73 -12.82
C GLY A 112 9.51 -2.84 -11.83
N PRO A 113 10.71 -2.34 -12.18
CA PRO A 113 11.57 -1.59 -11.27
C PRO A 113 10.91 -0.34 -10.67
N LEU A 114 10.16 0.41 -11.48
CA LEU A 114 9.46 1.62 -11.01
C LEU A 114 8.36 1.29 -10.00
N GLY A 115 7.54 0.28 -10.28
CA GLY A 115 6.50 -0.17 -9.35
C GLY A 115 7.07 -0.70 -8.03
N TYR A 116 8.19 -1.40 -8.08
CA TYR A 116 8.89 -1.86 -6.87
C TYR A 116 9.50 -0.72 -6.06
N ALA A 117 9.91 0.36 -6.71
CA ALA A 117 10.31 1.58 -6.02
C ALA A 117 9.13 2.30 -5.36
N MET A 118 7.96 2.32 -6.02
CA MET A 118 6.73 2.92 -5.49
C MET A 118 6.27 2.24 -4.20
N ILE A 119 6.28 0.90 -4.13
CA ILE A 119 5.83 0.17 -2.94
C ILE A 119 6.71 0.45 -1.72
N LYS A 120 7.96 0.80 -1.90
CA LYS A 120 8.88 1.13 -0.79
C LYS A 120 8.47 2.40 -0.04
N LYS A 121 7.68 3.27 -0.65
CA LYS A 121 7.14 4.48 -0.01
C LYS A 121 5.93 4.20 0.88
N LEU A 122 5.40 2.99 0.86
CA LEU A 122 4.34 2.55 1.76
C LEU A 122 4.94 2.03 3.05
N LYS A 123 4.46 2.55 4.18
CA LYS A 123 4.81 2.09 5.53
C LYS A 123 3.52 1.69 6.25
N VAL A 124 3.42 0.44 6.65
CA VAL A 124 2.21 -0.11 7.28
C VAL A 124 2.51 -0.56 8.70
N TYR A 125 1.69 -0.12 9.65
CA TYR A 125 1.80 -0.45 11.07
C TYR A 125 0.48 -1.01 11.58
N GLY A 126 0.57 -2.06 12.39
CA GLY A 126 -0.60 -2.71 13.00
C GLY A 126 -1.31 -1.85 14.04
N ASP A 127 -0.54 -1.06 14.77
CA ASP A 127 -1.03 -0.22 15.88
C ASP A 127 -1.21 1.24 15.45
N ALA A 128 -1.69 2.07 16.38
CA ALA A 128 -1.89 3.49 16.15
C ALA A 128 -0.58 4.31 16.15
N THR A 129 0.50 3.75 16.64
CA THR A 129 1.80 4.42 16.73
C THR A 129 2.67 4.17 15.50
N HIS A 130 3.41 5.19 15.08
CA HIS A 130 4.38 5.07 13.98
C HIS A 130 5.66 5.88 14.31
N PRO A 131 6.82 5.47 13.80
CA PRO A 131 8.09 6.15 14.09
C PRO A 131 8.36 7.37 13.20
N HIS A 132 7.39 7.83 12.41
CA HIS A 132 7.57 8.89 11.40
C HIS A 132 7.17 10.29 11.87
N THR A 133 7.29 10.58 13.17
CA THR A 133 6.95 11.91 13.73
C THR A 133 7.88 13.02 13.18
N ALA A 134 9.12 12.70 12.88
CA ALA A 134 10.07 13.65 12.31
C ALA A 134 9.67 14.16 10.92
N GLN A 135 8.99 13.32 10.12
CA GLN A 135 8.50 13.69 8.81
C GLN A 135 7.19 14.49 8.83
N GLN A 136 6.54 14.60 9.99
CA GLN A 136 5.29 15.33 10.19
C GLN A 136 4.21 14.96 9.16
N PRO A 137 3.79 13.68 9.07
CA PRO A 137 2.83 13.26 8.07
C PRO A 137 1.47 13.95 8.28
N LYS A 138 0.87 14.41 7.20
CA LYS A 138 -0.45 15.02 7.21
C LYS A 138 -1.52 13.95 7.25
N VAL A 139 -2.61 14.18 7.99
CA VAL A 139 -3.75 13.25 8.02
C VAL A 139 -4.45 13.28 6.67
N LEU A 140 -4.68 12.10 6.11
CA LEU A 140 -5.44 11.90 4.88
C LEU A 140 -6.69 11.07 5.20
N GLU A 141 -7.85 11.67 5.00
CA GLU A 141 -9.13 10.98 5.13
C GLU A 141 -9.53 10.34 3.79
N ILE A 142 -9.95 9.10 3.88
CA ILE A 142 -10.41 8.31 2.72
C ILE A 142 -11.74 7.62 3.00
#